data_1d4bc401993154367d8bee0cee6a57f0
#
_entry.id   1d4bc401993154367d8bee0cee6a57f0
#
_cell.length_a   1.000
_cell.length_b   1.000
_cell.length_c   1.000
_cell.angle_alpha   90.00
_cell.angle_beta   90.00
_cell.angle_gamma   90.00
#
_symmetry.space_group_name_H-M   'P 1'
#
loop_
_entity.id
_entity.type
_entity.pdbx_description
1 polymer ?
#
loop_
_entity_poly.entity_id
_entity_poly.type
_entity_poly.pdbx_seq_one_letter_code
_entity_poly.pdbx_strand_id
1 'polypeptide(L)'
;MMKGGSSVSRSVSRSFNGPKLWDLIYKKKEFLILIFANLIAQLGITYYVMNKTDNPNIGFWPLFGMQIIIIYVLVLVPMHPILKFLIFGLFSWSSGILLSHLKTKYDPELINIAILGALSIFGVMLAVGAALVGFGQYLGYQFGAFLFWALLALIIAKLINMFGPRLSAVKKALACIGLGLFSLFVIYDTNQILSRDYRGDFITASMDYYLDILNLFSNLLSTSDSN
;
A
#
# COMPACT_ATOMS: atom_id res chain seq x y z
N MET A 1 44.60 42.90 38.36
CA MET A 1 43.25 43.35 37.94
C MET A 1 42.80 42.49 36.75
N MET A 2 42.12 41.38 37.05
CA MET A 2 41.73 40.40 36.04
C MET A 2 40.30 40.72 35.55
N LYS A 3 40.09 40.92 34.23
CA LYS A 3 38.77 41.02 33.61
C LYS A 3 38.40 39.66 33.06
N GLY A 4 37.42 39.02 33.66
CA GLY A 4 36.80 37.82 33.17
C GLY A 4 35.93 38.12 31.95
N GLY A 5 36.23 37.42 30.82
CA GLY A 5 35.38 37.43 29.65
C GLY A 5 34.36 36.30 29.76
N SER A 6 33.07 36.62 29.92
CA SER A 6 31.97 35.69 29.87
C SER A 6 31.69 35.33 28.40
N SER A 7 32.00 34.13 28.00
CA SER A 7 31.58 33.55 26.72
C SER A 7 30.07 33.21 26.79
N VAL A 8 29.25 34.07 26.20
CA VAL A 8 27.84 33.79 25.95
C VAL A 8 27.76 32.72 24.83
N SER A 9 27.48 31.49 25.19
CA SER A 9 27.13 30.46 24.24
C SER A 9 25.75 30.76 23.65
N ARG A 10 25.73 31.32 22.44
CA ARG A 10 24.50 31.41 21.63
C ARG A 10 24.10 30.00 21.24
N SER A 11 23.11 29.44 21.90
CA SER A 11 22.35 28.32 21.42
C SER A 11 21.65 28.72 20.13
N VAL A 12 22.20 28.30 18.98
CA VAL A 12 21.53 28.43 17.70
C VAL A 12 20.38 27.43 17.69
N SER A 13 19.20 27.89 18.09
CA SER A 13 17.97 27.19 17.80
C SER A 13 17.81 27.19 16.28
N ARG A 14 18.19 26.07 15.61
CA ARG A 14 17.81 25.81 14.23
C ARG A 14 16.29 25.71 14.19
N SER A 15 15.64 26.80 13.83
CA SER A 15 14.23 26.76 13.45
C SER A 15 14.17 25.87 12.19
N PHE A 16 13.53 24.73 12.32
CA PHE A 16 13.26 23.81 11.22
C PHE A 16 12.18 24.46 10.33
N ASN A 17 12.60 25.29 9.38
CA ASN A 17 11.71 25.87 8.35
C ASN A 17 11.63 24.89 7.16
N GLY A 18 11.17 23.65 7.41
CA GLY A 18 10.70 22.80 6.34
C GLY A 18 9.38 23.35 5.75
N PRO A 19 9.06 23.09 4.48
CA PRO A 19 7.77 23.49 3.93
C PRO A 19 6.66 22.89 4.79
N LYS A 20 5.68 23.72 5.19
CA LYS A 20 4.53 23.25 5.98
C LYS A 20 3.81 22.17 5.16
N LEU A 21 3.30 21.14 5.81
CA LEU A 21 2.57 20.04 5.16
C LEU A 21 1.51 20.55 4.17
N TRP A 22 0.77 21.60 4.56
CA TRP A 22 -0.25 22.20 3.71
C TRP A 22 0.30 22.80 2.41
N ASP A 23 1.50 23.39 2.44
CA ASP A 23 2.14 23.96 1.26
C ASP A 23 2.53 22.82 0.27
N LEU A 24 2.99 21.67 0.79
CA LEU A 24 3.30 20.48 -0.01
C LEU A 24 2.04 19.88 -0.62
N ILE A 25 0.97 19.73 0.17
CA ILE A 25 -0.32 19.21 -0.30
C ILE A 25 -0.88 20.15 -1.38
N TYR A 26 -0.85 21.46 -1.15
CA TYR A 26 -1.36 22.43 -2.13
C TYR A 26 -0.55 22.42 -3.42
N LYS A 27 0.78 22.34 -3.33
CA LYS A 27 1.67 22.23 -4.50
C LYS A 27 1.42 20.98 -5.32
N LYS A 28 1.05 19.87 -4.68
CA LYS A 28 0.81 18.57 -5.31
C LYS A 28 -0.68 18.24 -5.50
N LYS A 29 -1.58 19.19 -5.28
CA LYS A 29 -3.04 18.93 -5.25
C LYS A 29 -3.55 18.20 -6.48
N GLU A 30 -3.16 18.62 -7.68
CA GLU A 30 -3.60 18.01 -8.93
C GLU A 30 -3.11 16.57 -9.07
N PHE A 31 -1.84 16.34 -8.72
CA PHE A 31 -1.25 15.02 -8.70
C PHE A 31 -1.95 14.08 -7.70
N LEU A 32 -2.24 14.57 -6.49
CA LEU A 32 -2.96 13.82 -5.47
C LEU A 32 -4.40 13.51 -5.90
N ILE A 33 -5.09 14.46 -6.52
CA ILE A 33 -6.45 14.24 -7.06
C ILE A 33 -6.41 13.11 -8.10
N LEU A 34 -5.44 13.11 -9.01
CA LEU A 34 -5.30 12.05 -10.02
C LEU A 34 -4.99 10.68 -9.39
N ILE A 35 -4.13 10.64 -8.37
CA ILE A 35 -3.84 9.40 -7.63
C ILE A 35 -5.12 8.82 -7.02
N PHE A 36 -5.86 9.63 -6.24
CA PHE A 36 -7.05 9.13 -5.56
C PHE A 36 -8.20 8.84 -6.54
N ALA A 37 -8.39 9.64 -7.59
CA ALA A 37 -9.38 9.37 -8.62
C ALA A 37 -9.09 8.03 -9.34
N ASN A 38 -7.83 7.78 -9.71
CA ASN A 38 -7.43 6.51 -10.30
C ASN A 38 -7.60 5.34 -9.30
N LEU A 39 -7.16 5.52 -8.06
CA LEU A 39 -7.30 4.52 -6.99
C LEU A 39 -8.77 4.11 -6.79
N ILE A 40 -9.67 5.08 -6.69
CA ILE A 40 -11.12 4.84 -6.55
C ILE A 40 -11.67 4.10 -7.77
N ALA A 41 -11.28 4.49 -8.99
CA ALA A 41 -11.71 3.82 -10.21
C ALA A 41 -11.25 2.35 -10.21
N GLN A 42 -10.00 2.08 -9.88
CA GLN A 42 -9.43 0.72 -9.89
C GLN A 42 -10.01 -0.16 -8.79
N LEU A 43 -10.20 0.36 -7.57
CA LEU A 43 -10.89 -0.35 -6.48
C LEU A 43 -12.36 -0.59 -6.83
N GLY A 44 -13.02 0.36 -7.50
CA GLY A 44 -14.38 0.23 -8.00
C GLY A 44 -14.52 -0.90 -9.01
N ILE A 45 -13.60 -1.01 -9.98
CA ILE A 45 -13.53 -2.13 -10.94
C ILE A 45 -13.39 -3.45 -10.18
N THR A 46 -12.44 -3.53 -9.26
CA THR A 46 -12.18 -4.74 -8.47
C THR A 46 -13.40 -5.17 -7.67
N TYR A 47 -14.04 -4.25 -6.96
CA TYR A 47 -15.24 -4.51 -6.17
C TYR A 47 -16.43 -4.94 -7.05
N TYR A 48 -16.65 -4.25 -8.17
CA TYR A 48 -17.72 -4.60 -9.11
C TYR A 48 -17.53 -6.02 -9.67
N VAL A 49 -16.34 -6.35 -10.15
CA VAL A 49 -16.02 -7.66 -10.71
C VAL A 49 -16.12 -8.75 -9.64
N MET A 50 -15.59 -8.51 -8.45
CA MET A 50 -15.70 -9.44 -7.31
C MET A 50 -17.17 -9.79 -7.03
N ASN A 51 -18.06 -8.79 -6.98
CA ASN A 51 -19.47 -9.02 -6.66
C ASN A 51 -20.25 -9.69 -7.80
N LYS A 52 -19.92 -9.42 -9.06
CA LYS A 52 -20.60 -9.98 -10.23
C LYS A 52 -20.14 -11.39 -10.59
N THR A 53 -18.98 -11.82 -10.12
CA THR A 53 -18.41 -13.15 -10.42
C THR A 53 -18.77 -14.12 -9.30
N ASP A 54 -19.72 -15.04 -9.54
CA ASP A 54 -20.16 -16.01 -8.53
C ASP A 54 -19.39 -17.33 -8.63
N ASN A 55 -19.06 -17.79 -9.84
CA ASN A 55 -18.25 -19.00 -10.07
C ASN A 55 -17.16 -18.70 -11.10
N PRO A 56 -15.95 -18.29 -10.65
CA PRO A 56 -14.90 -17.99 -11.58
C PRO A 56 -14.44 -19.25 -12.32
N ASN A 57 -14.60 -19.26 -13.66
CA ASN A 57 -14.16 -20.37 -14.51
C ASN A 57 -12.63 -20.44 -14.65
N ILE A 58 -11.93 -19.41 -14.23
CA ILE A 58 -10.46 -19.32 -14.30
C ILE A 58 -9.91 -19.65 -12.90
N GLY A 59 -9.04 -20.63 -12.84
CA GLY A 59 -8.41 -21.04 -11.59
C GLY A 59 -7.51 -19.97 -10.98
N PHE A 60 -7.26 -20.08 -9.68
CA PHE A 60 -6.41 -19.15 -8.92
C PHE A 60 -5.01 -18.96 -9.54
N TRP A 61 -4.33 -20.02 -9.89
CA TRP A 61 -2.93 -19.97 -10.34
C TRP A 61 -2.70 -19.24 -11.66
N PRO A 62 -3.51 -19.45 -12.72
CA PRO A 62 -3.40 -18.67 -13.95
C PRO A 62 -3.61 -17.16 -13.72
N LEU A 63 -4.60 -16.79 -12.90
CA LEU A 63 -4.86 -15.39 -12.56
C LEU A 63 -3.71 -14.79 -11.78
N PHE A 64 -3.17 -15.50 -10.80
CA PHE A 64 -2.04 -15.04 -10.00
C PHE A 64 -0.78 -14.85 -10.86
N GLY A 65 -0.50 -15.82 -11.75
CA GLY A 65 0.60 -15.70 -12.71
C GLY A 65 0.44 -14.49 -13.65
N MET A 66 -0.78 -14.28 -14.17
CA MET A 66 -1.10 -13.11 -14.99
C MET A 66 -0.87 -11.79 -14.23
N GLN A 67 -1.25 -11.70 -12.96
CA GLN A 67 -1.02 -10.51 -12.14
C GLN A 67 0.46 -10.19 -11.96
N ILE A 68 1.30 -11.21 -11.73
CA ILE A 68 2.74 -11.00 -11.65
C ILE A 68 3.28 -10.39 -12.94
N ILE A 69 2.88 -10.93 -14.11
CA ILE A 69 3.29 -10.41 -15.42
C ILE A 69 2.84 -8.96 -15.60
N ILE A 70 1.57 -8.65 -15.27
CA ILE A 70 1.03 -7.30 -15.40
C ILE A 70 1.78 -6.31 -14.51
N ILE A 71 2.11 -6.67 -13.25
CA ILE A 71 2.91 -5.81 -12.36
C ILE A 71 4.28 -5.54 -12.98
N TYR A 72 4.97 -6.57 -13.49
CA TYR A 72 6.25 -6.38 -14.16
C TYR A 72 6.15 -5.42 -15.36
N VAL A 73 5.10 -5.56 -16.17
CA VAL A 73 4.87 -4.67 -17.32
C VAL A 73 4.61 -3.24 -16.84
N LEU A 74 3.77 -3.04 -15.83
CA LEU A 74 3.44 -1.70 -15.31
C LEU A 74 4.64 -0.98 -14.69
N VAL A 75 5.55 -1.72 -14.05
CA VAL A 75 6.72 -1.16 -13.34
C VAL A 75 7.90 -0.95 -14.26
N LEU A 76 8.20 -1.91 -15.16
CA LEU A 76 9.43 -1.92 -15.92
C LEU A 76 9.31 -1.35 -17.34
N VAL A 77 8.10 -1.38 -17.94
CA VAL A 77 7.93 -0.93 -19.32
C VAL A 77 7.47 0.53 -19.34
N PRO A 78 8.30 1.47 -19.85
CA PRO A 78 7.85 2.82 -20.06
C PRO A 78 6.77 2.85 -21.14
N MET A 79 5.61 3.41 -20.83
CA MET A 79 4.47 3.43 -21.73
C MET A 79 3.64 4.71 -21.58
N HIS A 80 2.81 4.98 -22.59
CA HIS A 80 1.90 6.12 -22.55
C HIS A 80 0.90 5.98 -21.38
N PRO A 81 0.56 7.05 -20.64
CA PRO A 81 -0.33 7.01 -19.48
C PRO A 81 -1.67 6.33 -19.74
N ILE A 82 -2.28 6.53 -20.89
CA ILE A 82 -3.55 5.89 -21.27
C ILE A 82 -3.40 4.36 -21.31
N LEU A 83 -2.33 3.86 -21.94
CA LEU A 83 -2.07 2.42 -22.01
C LEU A 83 -1.79 1.85 -20.61
N LYS A 84 -1.02 2.57 -19.78
CA LYS A 84 -0.73 2.21 -18.40
C LYS A 84 -2.02 2.11 -17.57
N PHE A 85 -2.93 3.08 -17.73
CA PHE A 85 -4.25 3.07 -17.10
C PHE A 85 -5.08 1.84 -17.49
N LEU A 86 -5.13 1.51 -18.79
CA LEU A 86 -5.87 0.34 -19.29
C LEU A 86 -5.28 -0.99 -18.77
N ILE A 87 -3.95 -1.11 -18.74
CA ILE A 87 -3.28 -2.31 -18.21
C ILE A 87 -3.52 -2.42 -16.69
N PHE A 88 -3.53 -1.30 -15.97
CA PHE A 88 -3.91 -1.30 -14.57
C PHE A 88 -5.39 -1.68 -14.37
N GLY A 89 -6.29 -1.23 -15.27
CA GLY A 89 -7.68 -1.69 -15.30
C GLY A 89 -7.82 -3.21 -15.49
N LEU A 90 -7.01 -3.80 -16.36
CA LEU A 90 -6.94 -5.26 -16.54
C LEU A 90 -6.44 -5.95 -15.26
N PHE A 91 -5.43 -5.38 -14.59
CA PHE A 91 -4.98 -5.85 -13.28
C PHE A 91 -6.10 -5.83 -12.24
N SER A 92 -6.83 -4.72 -12.15
CA SER A 92 -7.94 -4.54 -11.22
C SER A 92 -9.10 -5.49 -11.51
N TRP A 93 -9.40 -5.71 -12.78
CA TRP A 93 -10.39 -6.70 -13.22
C TRP A 93 -9.98 -8.12 -12.80
N SER A 94 -8.75 -8.52 -13.08
CA SER A 94 -8.23 -9.84 -12.68
C SER A 94 -8.18 -10.01 -11.16
N SER A 95 -7.86 -8.95 -10.42
CA SER A 95 -7.92 -8.93 -8.96
C SER A 95 -9.34 -9.17 -8.44
N GLY A 96 -10.35 -8.56 -9.10
CA GLY A 96 -11.75 -8.80 -8.76
C GLY A 96 -12.16 -10.27 -8.94
N ILE A 97 -11.74 -10.91 -10.03
CA ILE A 97 -11.98 -12.36 -10.23
C ILE A 97 -11.23 -13.17 -9.16
N LEU A 98 -9.98 -12.82 -8.86
CA LEU A 98 -9.20 -13.52 -7.83
C LEU A 98 -9.88 -13.42 -6.46
N LEU A 99 -10.35 -12.23 -6.10
CA LEU A 99 -11.05 -12.00 -4.84
C LEU A 99 -12.45 -12.64 -4.79
N SER A 100 -13.10 -12.88 -5.93
CA SER A 100 -14.39 -13.59 -5.95
C SER A 100 -14.30 -15.01 -5.41
N HIS A 101 -13.12 -15.67 -5.48
CA HIS A 101 -12.89 -16.97 -4.84
C HIS A 101 -13.03 -16.90 -3.31
N LEU A 102 -12.88 -15.73 -2.70
CA LEU A 102 -13.06 -15.56 -1.27
C LEU A 102 -14.53 -15.70 -0.85
N LYS A 103 -15.49 -15.40 -1.74
CA LYS A 103 -16.93 -15.53 -1.50
C LYS A 103 -17.35 -16.99 -1.23
N THR A 104 -16.59 -17.95 -1.71
CA THR A 104 -16.83 -19.38 -1.42
C THR A 104 -16.30 -19.81 -0.06
N LYS A 105 -15.46 -18.99 0.55
CA LYS A 105 -14.75 -19.32 1.81
C LYS A 105 -15.21 -18.49 3.01
N TYR A 106 -15.63 -17.25 2.78
CA TYR A 106 -15.96 -16.29 3.83
C TYR A 106 -17.37 -15.75 3.66
N ASP A 107 -18.05 -15.51 4.77
CA ASP A 107 -19.35 -14.87 4.77
C ASP A 107 -19.29 -13.45 4.21
N PRO A 108 -20.33 -13.01 3.48
CA PRO A 108 -20.38 -11.66 2.90
C PRO A 108 -20.22 -10.54 3.94
N GLU A 109 -20.74 -10.74 5.15
CA GLU A 109 -20.60 -9.78 6.26
C GLU A 109 -19.14 -9.62 6.67
N LEU A 110 -18.40 -10.73 6.79
CA LEU A 110 -16.97 -10.72 7.12
C LEU A 110 -16.14 -10.04 6.04
N ILE A 111 -16.48 -10.28 4.77
CA ILE A 111 -15.84 -9.61 3.62
C ILE A 111 -16.04 -8.09 3.71
N ASN A 112 -17.26 -7.63 3.99
CA ASN A 112 -17.57 -6.20 4.13
C ASN A 112 -16.83 -5.57 5.31
N ILE A 113 -16.78 -6.26 6.46
CA ILE A 113 -16.01 -5.81 7.63
C ILE A 113 -14.51 -5.69 7.29
N ALA A 114 -13.96 -6.65 6.56
CA ALA A 114 -12.57 -6.61 6.14
C ALA A 114 -12.28 -5.48 5.14
N ILE A 115 -13.20 -5.17 4.22
CA ILE A 115 -13.07 -4.01 3.31
C ILE A 115 -13.04 -2.71 4.12
N LEU A 116 -14.01 -2.50 5.02
CA LEU A 116 -14.07 -1.31 5.86
C LEU A 116 -12.84 -1.20 6.77
N GLY A 117 -12.40 -2.31 7.35
CA GLY A 117 -11.20 -2.38 8.17
C GLY A 117 -9.94 -2.00 7.40
N ALA A 118 -9.76 -2.54 6.18
CA ALA A 118 -8.61 -2.22 5.33
C ALA A 118 -8.58 -0.74 4.95
N LEU A 119 -9.73 -0.16 4.54
CA LEU A 119 -9.84 1.26 4.22
C LEU A 119 -9.61 2.15 5.44
N SER A 120 -10.05 1.72 6.62
CA SER A 120 -9.82 2.45 7.88
C SER A 120 -8.34 2.46 8.26
N ILE A 121 -7.68 1.31 8.21
CA ILE A 121 -6.23 1.21 8.44
C ILE A 121 -5.48 2.06 7.43
N PHE A 122 -5.80 1.94 6.14
CA PHE A 122 -5.21 2.74 5.08
C PHE A 122 -5.34 4.24 5.37
N GLY A 123 -6.54 4.74 5.70
CA GLY A 123 -6.77 6.14 5.99
C GLY A 123 -5.97 6.66 7.19
N VAL A 124 -5.89 5.88 8.27
CA VAL A 124 -5.09 6.22 9.45
C VAL A 124 -3.59 6.24 9.11
N MET A 125 -3.09 5.22 8.41
CA MET A 125 -1.67 5.11 8.06
C MET A 125 -1.25 6.17 7.03
N LEU A 126 -2.14 6.54 6.10
CA LEU A 126 -1.96 7.68 5.21
C LEU A 126 -1.80 8.98 6.00
N ALA A 127 -2.65 9.21 7.00
CA ALA A 127 -2.53 10.39 7.86
C ALA A 127 -1.21 10.40 8.66
N VAL A 128 -0.76 9.25 9.15
CA VAL A 128 0.54 9.11 9.83
C VAL A 128 1.70 9.42 8.87
N GLY A 129 1.69 8.85 7.66
CA GLY A 129 2.70 9.13 6.63
C GLY A 129 2.79 10.61 6.25
N ALA A 130 1.63 11.26 6.11
CA ALA A 130 1.55 12.70 5.85
C ALA A 130 2.06 13.53 7.05
N ALA A 131 1.72 13.14 8.28
CA ALA A 131 2.19 13.81 9.49
C ALA A 131 3.71 13.74 9.63
N LEU A 132 4.35 12.61 9.32
CA LEU A 132 5.80 12.47 9.31
C LEU A 132 6.45 13.49 8.37
N VAL A 133 5.92 13.67 7.16
CA VAL A 133 6.39 14.71 6.23
C VAL A 133 6.20 16.11 6.82
N GLY A 134 5.04 16.36 7.45
CA GLY A 134 4.76 17.62 8.13
C GLY A 134 5.73 17.96 9.25
N PHE A 135 6.26 16.93 9.92
CA PHE A 135 7.32 17.07 10.94
C PHE A 135 8.75 17.07 10.34
N GLY A 136 8.89 17.08 9.00
CA GLY A 136 10.17 17.05 8.33
C GLY A 136 10.88 15.69 8.36
N GLN A 137 10.16 14.62 8.71
CA GLN A 137 10.67 13.25 8.72
C GLN A 137 10.46 12.61 7.35
N TYR A 138 11.53 12.46 6.60
CA TYR A 138 11.52 11.84 5.28
C TYR A 138 12.09 10.42 5.36
N LEU A 139 11.26 9.45 4.97
CA LEU A 139 11.66 8.05 4.95
C LEU A 139 12.54 7.78 3.73
N GLY A 140 13.80 7.43 3.97
CA GLY A 140 14.80 7.22 2.92
C GLY A 140 14.71 5.86 2.24
N TYR A 141 15.56 5.67 1.22
CA TYR A 141 15.71 4.41 0.49
C TYR A 141 15.97 3.19 1.39
N GLN A 142 16.74 3.38 2.47
CA GLN A 142 17.03 2.30 3.42
C GLN A 142 15.79 1.71 4.07
N PHE A 143 14.81 2.57 4.40
CA PHE A 143 13.53 2.11 4.97
C PHE A 143 12.72 1.34 3.92
N GLY A 144 12.67 1.83 2.67
CA GLY A 144 12.02 1.11 1.56
C GLY A 144 12.68 -0.25 1.29
N ALA A 145 14.02 -0.33 1.33
CA ALA A 145 14.76 -1.58 1.18
C ALA A 145 14.45 -2.57 2.32
N PHE A 146 14.35 -2.07 3.56
CA PHE A 146 13.93 -2.90 4.70
C PHE A 146 12.52 -3.49 4.48
N LEU A 147 11.55 -2.66 4.07
CA LEU A 147 10.19 -3.12 3.77
C LEU A 147 10.17 -4.16 2.64
N PHE A 148 10.96 -3.95 1.59
CA PHE A 148 11.07 -4.91 0.48
C PHE A 148 11.58 -6.28 0.95
N TRP A 149 12.66 -6.32 1.74
CA TRP A 149 13.17 -7.58 2.26
C TRP A 149 12.22 -8.24 3.25
N ALA A 150 11.52 -7.47 4.08
CA ALA A 150 10.49 -7.97 4.97
C ALA A 150 9.30 -8.56 4.19
N LEU A 151 8.89 -7.90 3.09
CA LEU A 151 7.85 -8.42 2.20
C LEU A 151 8.26 -9.73 1.55
N LEU A 152 9.49 -9.81 1.03
CA LEU A 152 10.02 -11.04 0.43
C LEU A 152 10.04 -12.19 1.45
N ALA A 153 10.50 -11.94 2.66
CA ALA A 153 10.48 -12.92 3.74
C ALA A 153 9.06 -13.37 4.09
N LEU A 154 8.10 -12.44 4.15
CA LEU A 154 6.70 -12.75 4.40
C LEU A 154 6.09 -13.61 3.27
N ILE A 155 6.38 -13.29 2.01
CA ILE A 155 5.91 -14.08 0.85
C ILE A 155 6.47 -15.50 0.95
N ILE A 156 7.77 -15.66 1.19
CA ILE A 156 8.41 -16.99 1.33
C ILE A 156 7.77 -17.76 2.48
N ALA A 157 7.55 -17.13 3.64
CA ALA A 157 6.94 -17.79 4.79
C ALA A 157 5.49 -18.22 4.50
N LYS A 158 4.71 -17.39 3.78
CA LYS A 158 3.35 -17.74 3.34
C LYS A 158 3.35 -18.91 2.34
N LEU A 159 4.31 -18.94 1.41
CA LEU A 159 4.47 -20.05 0.46
C LEU A 159 4.84 -21.35 1.20
N ILE A 160 5.78 -21.31 2.13
CA ILE A 160 6.14 -22.48 2.94
C ILE A 160 4.91 -23.00 3.71
N ASN A 161 4.12 -22.13 4.34
CA ASN A 161 2.91 -22.52 5.06
C ASN A 161 1.81 -23.04 4.12
N MET A 162 1.80 -22.62 2.85
CA MET A 162 0.82 -23.07 1.85
C MET A 162 1.14 -24.49 1.31
N PHE A 163 2.40 -24.79 1.09
CA PHE A 163 2.85 -26.10 0.57
C PHE A 163 3.25 -27.08 1.67
N GLY A 164 3.49 -26.62 2.89
CA GLY A 164 3.82 -27.42 4.06
C GLY A 164 2.60 -27.81 4.90
N PRO A 165 2.83 -28.29 6.13
CA PRO A 165 1.75 -28.57 7.08
C PRO A 165 1.01 -27.26 7.39
N ARG A 166 -0.27 -27.21 7.04
CA ARG A 166 -1.12 -26.02 7.19
C ARG A 166 -1.49 -25.79 8.66
N LEU A 167 -0.64 -25.09 9.38
CA LEU A 167 -0.89 -24.71 10.76
C LEU A 167 -1.72 -23.41 10.79
N SER A 168 -2.95 -23.47 11.26
CA SER A 168 -3.84 -22.31 11.37
C SER A 168 -3.25 -21.18 12.22
N ALA A 169 -2.56 -21.51 13.30
CA ALA A 169 -1.86 -20.54 14.11
C ALA A 169 -0.76 -19.78 13.36
N VAL A 170 0.03 -20.50 12.56
CA VAL A 170 1.08 -19.88 11.69
C VAL A 170 0.44 -18.98 10.65
N LYS A 171 -0.64 -19.41 10.00
CA LYS A 171 -1.38 -18.59 9.04
C LYS A 171 -1.85 -17.28 9.65
N LYS A 172 -2.46 -17.32 10.86
CA LYS A 172 -2.90 -16.11 11.58
C LYS A 172 -1.73 -15.21 11.96
N ALA A 173 -0.63 -15.78 12.46
CA ALA A 173 0.58 -15.02 12.80
C ALA A 173 1.14 -14.30 11.57
N LEU A 174 1.26 -14.98 10.41
CA LEU A 174 1.73 -14.39 9.16
C LEU A 174 0.77 -13.32 8.64
N ALA A 175 -0.53 -13.47 8.86
CA ALA A 175 -1.52 -12.44 8.52
C ALA A 175 -1.37 -11.19 9.41
N CYS A 176 -1.18 -11.35 10.72
CA CYS A 176 -0.91 -10.24 11.63
C CYS A 176 0.40 -9.49 11.27
N ILE A 177 1.47 -10.23 10.95
CA ILE A 177 2.73 -9.65 10.47
C ILE A 177 2.49 -8.89 9.17
N GLY A 178 1.70 -9.47 8.25
CA GLY A 178 1.31 -8.82 7.00
C GLY A 178 0.55 -7.52 7.22
N LEU A 179 -0.42 -7.48 8.14
CA LEU A 179 -1.13 -6.25 8.48
C LEU A 179 -0.16 -5.15 8.95
N GLY A 180 0.74 -5.47 9.86
CA GLY A 180 1.76 -4.52 10.33
C GLY A 180 2.67 -4.04 9.19
N LEU A 181 3.14 -4.96 8.35
CA LEU A 181 4.03 -4.65 7.23
C LEU A 181 3.36 -3.73 6.20
N PHE A 182 2.13 -4.06 5.76
CA PHE A 182 1.43 -3.24 4.77
C PHE A 182 0.96 -1.89 5.35
N SER A 183 0.69 -1.81 6.65
CA SER A 183 0.51 -0.54 7.35
C SER A 183 1.76 0.36 7.24
N LEU A 184 2.96 -0.22 7.38
CA LEU A 184 4.21 0.50 7.20
C LEU A 184 4.46 0.89 5.73
N PHE A 185 4.04 0.06 4.76
CA PHE A 185 4.08 0.42 3.34
C PHE A 185 3.21 1.64 3.06
N VAL A 186 1.97 1.71 3.53
CA VAL A 186 1.10 2.89 3.37
C VAL A 186 1.78 4.16 3.92
N ILE A 187 2.41 4.08 5.11
CA ILE A 187 3.16 5.21 5.69
C ILE A 187 4.31 5.62 4.78
N TYR A 188 5.09 4.64 4.30
CA TYR A 188 6.23 4.86 3.42
C TYR A 188 5.81 5.48 2.08
N ASP A 189 4.81 4.91 1.41
CA ASP A 189 4.35 5.37 0.11
C ASP A 189 3.73 6.78 0.19
N THR A 190 2.97 7.06 1.24
CA THR A 190 2.48 8.42 1.50
C THR A 190 3.64 9.40 1.68
N ASN A 191 4.65 9.02 2.46
CA ASN A 191 5.85 9.83 2.66
C ASN A 191 6.58 10.09 1.33
N GLN A 192 6.74 9.05 0.48
CA GLN A 192 7.35 9.16 -0.84
C GLN A 192 6.53 10.05 -1.78
N ILE A 193 5.20 9.83 -1.86
CA ILE A 193 4.30 10.60 -2.72
C ILE A 193 4.33 12.09 -2.39
N LEU A 194 4.39 12.44 -1.10
CA LEU A 194 4.45 13.83 -0.67
C LEU A 194 5.86 14.44 -0.79
N SER A 195 6.93 13.68 -0.61
CA SER A 195 8.30 14.19 -0.55
C SER A 195 9.05 14.12 -1.88
N ARG A 196 8.78 13.12 -2.73
CA ARG A 196 9.51 12.89 -3.99
C ARG A 196 8.76 13.40 -5.22
N ASP A 197 9.50 13.57 -6.32
CA ASP A 197 8.94 13.82 -7.63
C ASP A 197 8.69 12.48 -8.36
N TYR A 198 7.42 12.17 -8.60
CA TYR A 198 6.98 11.01 -9.41
C TYR A 198 6.96 11.32 -10.91
N ARG A 199 7.46 12.48 -11.34
CA ARG A 199 7.46 12.92 -12.76
C ARG A 199 6.07 12.86 -13.41
N GLY A 200 5.03 13.08 -12.60
CA GLY A 200 3.64 13.02 -13.06
C GLY A 200 3.05 11.61 -13.19
N ASP A 201 3.79 10.56 -12.83
CA ASP A 201 3.28 9.18 -12.91
C ASP A 201 2.35 8.85 -11.71
N PHE A 202 1.13 9.40 -11.80
CA PHE A 202 0.09 9.18 -10.80
C PHE A 202 -0.44 7.73 -10.82
N ILE A 203 -0.25 7.01 -11.94
CA ILE A 203 -0.73 5.63 -12.08
C ILE A 203 0.12 4.69 -11.23
N THR A 204 1.45 4.82 -11.27
CA THR A 204 2.32 4.06 -10.36
C THR A 204 2.04 4.39 -8.91
N ALA A 205 1.94 5.67 -8.55
CA ALA A 205 1.65 6.09 -7.19
C ALA A 205 0.30 5.57 -6.67
N SER A 206 -0.74 5.52 -7.52
CA SER A 206 -2.02 4.93 -7.14
C SER A 206 -1.99 3.41 -7.07
N MET A 207 -1.13 2.75 -7.87
CA MET A 207 -0.92 1.31 -7.82
C MET A 207 -0.27 0.87 -6.50
N ASP A 208 0.69 1.65 -5.98
CA ASP A 208 1.30 1.38 -4.67
C ASP A 208 0.21 1.33 -3.59
N TYR A 209 -0.65 2.34 -3.49
CA TYR A 209 -1.78 2.36 -2.58
C TYR A 209 -2.81 1.25 -2.81
N TYR A 210 -3.08 0.94 -4.08
CA TYR A 210 -4.02 -0.13 -4.43
C TYR A 210 -3.52 -1.49 -3.93
N LEU A 211 -2.25 -1.81 -4.12
CA LEU A 211 -1.65 -3.05 -3.66
C LEU A 211 -1.65 -3.13 -2.13
N ASP A 212 -1.38 -2.04 -1.44
CA ASP A 212 -1.43 -1.97 0.02
C ASP A 212 -2.84 -2.27 0.55
N ILE A 213 -3.87 -1.64 -0.02
CA ILE A 213 -5.27 -1.85 0.37
C ILE A 213 -5.69 -3.31 0.16
N LEU A 214 -5.37 -3.92 -1.00
CA LEU A 214 -5.68 -5.32 -1.25
C LEU A 214 -4.96 -6.27 -0.29
N ASN A 215 -3.71 -5.96 0.05
CA ASN A 215 -2.95 -6.76 1.00
C ASN A 215 -3.45 -6.59 2.44
N LEU A 216 -3.82 -5.38 2.86
CA LEU A 216 -4.48 -5.14 4.15
C LEU A 216 -5.78 -5.94 4.23
N PHE A 217 -6.64 -5.86 3.21
CA PHE A 217 -7.89 -6.61 3.11
C PHE A 217 -7.66 -8.13 3.21
N SER A 218 -6.75 -8.67 2.41
CA SER A 218 -6.47 -10.11 2.38
C SER A 218 -5.90 -10.63 3.72
N ASN A 219 -5.06 -9.82 4.39
CA ASN A 219 -4.54 -10.16 5.70
C ASN A 219 -5.62 -10.08 6.79
N LEU A 220 -6.52 -9.06 6.76
CA LEU A 220 -7.65 -8.98 7.69
C LEU A 220 -8.55 -10.22 7.59
N LEU A 221 -8.92 -10.64 6.39
CA LEU A 221 -9.68 -11.88 6.21
C LEU A 221 -8.95 -13.10 6.76
N SER A 222 -7.64 -13.17 6.56
CA SER A 222 -6.82 -14.29 7.02
C SER A 222 -6.67 -14.34 8.55
N THR A 223 -6.77 -13.19 9.26
CA THR A 223 -6.80 -13.17 10.73
C THR A 223 -8.12 -13.64 11.29
N SER A 224 -9.22 -13.42 10.58
CA SER A 224 -10.57 -13.78 10.97
C SER A 224 -10.93 -15.23 10.66
N ASP A 225 -10.05 -15.97 9.97
CA ASP A 225 -10.24 -17.39 9.65
C ASP A 225 -10.18 -18.21 10.94
N SER A 226 -11.33 -18.73 11.36
CA SER A 226 -11.49 -19.48 12.63
C SER A 226 -11.17 -20.97 12.51
N ASN A 227 -10.79 -21.45 11.31
CA ASN A 227 -10.46 -22.86 11.03
C ASN A 227 -9.01 -23.05 10.62
#